data_72a15d30dc3ff4ee44b68c777eebfe72
#
_entry.id   72a15d30dc3ff4ee44b68c777eebfe72
#
_cell.length_a   1.000
_cell.length_b   1.000
_cell.length_c   1.000
_cell.angle_alpha   90.00
_cell.angle_beta   90.00
_cell.angle_gamma   90.00
#
_symmetry.space_group_name_H-M   'P 1'
#
loop_
_entity.id
_entity.type
_entity.pdbx_description
1 polymer ?
#
loop_
_entity_poly.entity_id
_entity_poly.type
_entity_poly.pdbx_seq_one_letter_code
_entity_poly.pdbx_strand_id
1 'polypeptide(L)'
;MKAFIEYVVKALVDHPDEVTVTEVDGERVVVFELRMNPSDIGKVIGKNGRTITAIRTLLTSAAAKQGRRAMLEIIEPSGRRAATPPAPHENGGEHASHERGN
;
A
#
# COMPACT_ATOMS: atom_id res chain seq x y z
N MET A 1 2.12 13.07 -1.12
CA MET A 1 1.86 11.61 -1.17
C MET A 1 0.45 11.24 -0.76
N LYS A 2 -0.09 11.88 0.25
CA LYS A 2 -1.47 11.57 0.69
C LYS A 2 -2.49 11.80 -0.41
N ALA A 3 -2.38 12.91 -1.13
CA ALA A 3 -3.32 13.22 -2.20
C ALA A 3 -3.27 12.19 -3.33
N PHE A 4 -2.09 11.67 -3.60
CA PHE A 4 -1.92 10.62 -4.61
C PHE A 4 -2.69 9.35 -4.19
N ILE A 5 -2.54 8.95 -2.93
CA ILE A 5 -3.22 7.77 -2.42
C ILE A 5 -4.74 7.96 -2.51
N GLU A 6 -5.22 9.12 -2.06
CA GLU A 6 -6.64 9.42 -2.10
C GLU A 6 -7.18 9.35 -3.52
N TYR A 7 -6.47 9.96 -4.45
CA TYR A 7 -6.92 9.99 -5.85
C TYR A 7 -7.02 8.58 -6.43
N VAL A 8 -5.96 7.79 -6.26
CA VAL A 8 -5.92 6.45 -6.86
C VAL A 8 -6.97 5.54 -6.23
N VAL A 9 -7.06 5.55 -4.89
CA VAL A 9 -8.00 4.66 -4.20
C VAL A 9 -9.44 5.02 -4.54
N LYS A 10 -9.76 6.31 -4.53
CA LYS A 10 -11.12 6.74 -4.87
C LYS A 10 -11.51 6.37 -6.30
N ALA A 11 -10.54 6.31 -7.19
CA ALA A 11 -10.79 5.90 -8.57
C ALA A 11 -11.07 4.41 -8.71
N LEU A 12 -10.64 3.61 -7.75
CA LEU A 12 -10.76 2.15 -7.83
C LEU A 12 -11.99 1.60 -7.13
N VAL A 13 -12.53 2.31 -6.14
CA VAL A 13 -13.58 1.78 -5.26
C VAL A 13 -14.97 2.21 -5.70
N ASP A 14 -15.97 1.49 -5.18
CA ASP A 14 -17.38 1.83 -5.43
C ASP A 14 -17.91 2.85 -4.44
N HIS A 15 -17.25 3.03 -3.30
CA HIS A 15 -17.69 3.95 -2.24
C HIS A 15 -16.60 4.96 -1.92
N PRO A 16 -16.31 5.87 -2.88
CA PRO A 16 -15.19 6.81 -2.70
C PRO A 16 -15.38 7.78 -1.54
N ASP A 17 -16.62 8.06 -1.17
CA ASP A 17 -16.91 8.94 -0.04
C ASP A 17 -16.56 8.32 1.31
N GLU A 18 -16.31 6.99 1.36
CA GLU A 18 -15.91 6.31 2.58
C GLU A 18 -14.40 6.16 2.70
N VAL A 19 -13.66 6.61 1.71
CA VAL A 19 -12.18 6.50 1.74
C VAL A 19 -11.60 7.57 2.64
N THR A 20 -10.78 7.14 3.58
CA THR A 20 -10.06 8.05 4.49
C THR A 20 -8.60 7.64 4.54
N VAL A 21 -7.71 8.60 4.37
CA VAL A 21 -6.27 8.38 4.49
C VAL A 21 -5.77 9.19 5.67
N THR A 22 -5.16 8.52 6.64
CA THR A 22 -4.56 9.16 7.81
C THR A 22 -3.05 9.05 7.68
N GLU A 23 -2.37 10.16 7.80
CA GLU A 23 -0.91 10.21 7.71
C GLU A 23 -0.33 10.27 9.12
N VAL A 24 0.48 9.27 9.46
CA VAL A 24 1.22 9.25 10.72
C VAL A 24 2.67 9.56 10.37
N ASP A 25 3.09 10.78 10.69
CA ASP A 25 4.35 11.33 10.20
C ASP A 25 5.44 11.15 11.24
N GLY A 26 6.37 10.24 10.97
CA GLY A 26 7.56 10.06 11.78
C GLY A 26 8.73 10.80 11.15
N GLU A 27 9.86 10.76 11.82
CA GLU A 27 11.05 11.48 11.35
C GLU A 27 11.57 10.93 10.03
N ARG A 28 11.70 9.61 9.93
CA ARG A 28 12.24 8.96 8.74
C ARG A 28 11.21 8.10 8.02
N VAL A 29 10.11 7.81 8.67
CA VAL A 29 9.08 6.93 8.15
C VAL A 29 7.74 7.65 8.24
N VAL A 30 6.99 7.61 7.16
CA VAL A 30 5.60 8.07 7.18
C VAL A 30 4.71 6.87 6.90
N VAL A 31 3.69 6.69 7.74
CA VAL A 31 2.74 5.60 7.58
C VAL A 31 1.40 6.19 7.15
N PHE A 32 0.86 5.67 6.06
CA PHE A 32 -0.46 6.05 5.58
C PHE A 32 -1.43 4.95 5.95
N GLU A 33 -2.43 5.28 6.76
CA GLU A 33 -3.47 4.35 7.15
C GLU A 33 -4.68 4.61 6.28
N LEU A 34 -5.08 3.59 5.54
CA LEU A 34 -6.14 3.69 4.57
C LEU A 34 -7.37 2.94 5.06
N ARG A 35 -8.50 3.65 5.13
CA ARG A 35 -9.78 3.08 5.53
C ARG A 35 -10.78 3.25 4.41
N MET A 36 -11.64 2.26 4.24
CA MET A 36 -12.65 2.28 3.18
C MET A 36 -13.78 1.32 3.51
N ASN A 37 -14.82 1.32 2.69
CA ASN A 37 -15.86 0.32 2.82
C ASN A 37 -15.23 -1.08 2.68
N PRO A 38 -15.53 -2.01 3.59
CA PRO A 38 -14.92 -3.34 3.55
C PRO A 38 -15.12 -4.06 2.22
N SER A 39 -16.24 -3.82 1.54
CA SER A 39 -16.48 -4.46 0.24
C SER A 39 -15.53 -3.98 -0.84
N ASP A 40 -14.84 -2.86 -0.62
CA ASP A 40 -13.92 -2.29 -1.60
C ASP A 40 -12.46 -2.69 -1.37
N ILE A 41 -12.16 -3.31 -0.24
CA ILE A 41 -10.77 -3.66 0.10
C ILE A 41 -10.13 -4.52 -0.98
N GLY A 42 -10.86 -5.52 -1.47
CA GLY A 42 -10.34 -6.39 -2.53
C GLY A 42 -10.00 -5.65 -3.81
N LYS A 43 -10.73 -4.57 -4.12
CA LYS A 43 -10.46 -3.78 -5.31
C LYS A 43 -9.14 -3.04 -5.20
N VAL A 44 -8.80 -2.60 -4.00
CA VAL A 44 -7.55 -1.88 -3.76
C VAL A 44 -6.36 -2.82 -3.70
N ILE A 45 -6.56 -4.00 -3.12
CA ILE A 45 -5.50 -5.02 -3.10
C ILE A 45 -5.23 -5.52 -4.51
N GLY A 46 -6.31 -5.80 -5.26
CA GLY A 46 -6.20 -6.25 -6.63
C GLY A 46 -5.86 -7.73 -6.73
N LYS A 47 -5.90 -8.24 -7.95
CA LYS A 47 -5.64 -9.64 -8.21
C LYS A 47 -4.19 -9.97 -7.84
N ASN A 48 -4.02 -10.97 -6.98
CA ASN A 48 -2.70 -11.39 -6.51
C ASN A 48 -1.92 -10.26 -5.85
N GLY A 49 -2.63 -9.26 -5.30
CA GLY A 49 -1.99 -8.14 -4.63
C GLY A 49 -1.29 -7.15 -5.54
N ARG A 50 -1.53 -7.23 -6.84
CA ARG A 50 -0.77 -6.41 -7.81
C ARG A 50 -1.03 -4.92 -7.67
N THR A 51 -2.28 -4.54 -7.40
CA THR A 51 -2.63 -3.12 -7.31
C THR A 51 -1.97 -2.49 -6.09
N ILE A 52 -2.12 -3.10 -4.92
CA ILE A 52 -1.53 -2.54 -3.70
C ILE A 52 0.00 -2.53 -3.78
N THR A 53 0.59 -3.54 -4.40
CA THR A 53 2.04 -3.57 -4.59
C THR A 53 2.51 -2.43 -5.48
N ALA A 54 1.76 -2.14 -6.56
CA ALA A 54 2.10 -1.03 -7.45
C ALA A 54 2.01 0.30 -6.72
N ILE A 55 0.97 0.49 -5.92
CA ILE A 55 0.81 1.72 -5.15
C ILE A 55 1.98 1.89 -4.19
N ARG A 56 2.34 0.82 -3.47
CA ARG A 56 3.48 0.86 -2.54
C ARG A 56 4.79 1.18 -3.23
N THR A 57 5.00 0.61 -4.41
CA THR A 57 6.21 0.88 -5.18
C THR A 57 6.33 2.36 -5.53
N LEU A 58 5.23 2.96 -5.98
CA LEU A 58 5.24 4.37 -6.31
C LEU A 58 5.48 5.24 -5.08
N LEU A 59 4.87 4.88 -3.95
CA LEU A 59 5.08 5.61 -2.71
C LEU A 59 6.53 5.52 -2.25
N THR A 60 7.11 4.35 -2.35
CA THR A 60 8.51 4.13 -1.97
C THR A 60 9.43 5.03 -2.80
N SER A 61 9.17 5.10 -4.10
CA SER A 61 9.97 5.96 -4.99
C SER A 61 9.83 7.43 -4.64
N ALA A 62 8.60 7.88 -4.38
CA ALA A 62 8.34 9.27 -4.05
C ALA A 62 8.99 9.65 -2.72
N ALA A 63 8.89 8.77 -1.73
CA ALA A 63 9.45 9.03 -0.41
C ALA A 63 10.97 9.04 -0.43
N ALA A 64 11.57 8.18 -1.26
CA ALA A 64 13.02 8.09 -1.37
C ALA A 64 13.63 9.41 -1.82
N LYS A 65 12.93 10.17 -2.65
CA LYS A 65 13.41 11.49 -3.09
C LYS A 65 13.51 12.48 -1.92
N GLN A 66 12.77 12.22 -0.86
CA GLN A 66 12.76 13.06 0.34
C GLN A 66 13.60 12.44 1.47
N GLY A 67 14.32 11.36 1.17
CA GLY A 67 15.14 10.67 2.16
C GLY A 67 14.31 9.94 3.21
N ARG A 68 13.07 9.54 2.88
CA ARG A 68 12.14 8.93 3.83
C ARG A 68 11.63 7.60 3.29
N ARG A 69 11.05 6.83 4.19
CA ARG A 69 10.32 5.61 3.84
C ARG A 69 8.84 5.88 3.99
N ALA A 70 8.06 5.31 3.08
CA ALA A 70 6.61 5.39 3.15
C ALA A 70 6.05 3.98 3.29
N MET A 71 5.07 3.83 4.18
CA MET A 71 4.37 2.58 4.38
C MET A 71 2.88 2.83 4.19
N LEU A 72 2.20 1.86 3.61
CA LEU A 72 0.76 1.95 3.38
C LEU A 72 0.10 0.74 4.01
N GLU A 73 -0.87 0.99 4.89
CA GLU A 73 -1.59 -0.07 5.58
C GLU A 73 -3.09 0.12 5.41
N ILE A 74 -3.77 -0.97 5.09
CA ILE A 74 -5.23 -0.98 4.99
C ILE A 74 -5.78 -1.40 6.33
N ILE A 75 -6.63 -0.54 6.92
CA ILE A 75 -7.19 -0.78 8.25
C ILE A 75 -8.65 -1.16 8.07
N GLU A 76 -9.05 -2.30 8.61
CA GLU A 76 -10.43 -2.73 8.59
C GLU A 76 -11.24 -2.00 9.68
N PRO A 77 -12.57 -1.96 9.56
CA PRO A 77 -13.40 -1.27 10.58
C PRO A 77 -13.18 -1.76 12.01
N SER A 78 -12.73 -3.01 12.16
CA SER A 78 -12.41 -3.57 13.46
C SER A 78 -11.12 -3.01 14.05
N GLY A 79 -10.38 -2.23 13.30
CA GLY A 79 -9.05 -1.76 13.69
C GLY A 79 -7.93 -2.69 13.30
N ARG A 80 -8.26 -3.86 12.73
CA ARG A 80 -7.25 -4.81 12.28
C ARG A 80 -6.69 -4.36 10.94
N ARG A 81 -5.43 -4.71 10.70
CA ARG A 81 -4.86 -4.52 9.38
C ARG A 81 -5.35 -5.64 8.46
N ALA A 82 -5.77 -5.26 7.27
CA ALA A 82 -6.15 -6.24 6.27
C ALA A 82 -4.92 -7.05 5.86
N ALA A 83 -5.14 -8.35 5.61
CA ALA A 83 -4.06 -9.20 5.12
C ALA A 83 -3.61 -8.68 3.76
N THR A 84 -2.33 -8.42 3.60
CA THR A 84 -1.76 -8.04 2.33
C THR A 84 -0.76 -9.10 1.91
N PRO A 85 -0.61 -9.33 0.60
CA PRO A 85 0.36 -10.32 0.16
C PRO A 85 1.76 -9.90 0.52
N PRO A 86 2.67 -10.86 0.74
CA PRO A 86 4.07 -10.53 0.95
C PRO A 86 4.62 -9.87 -0.31
N ALA A 87 5.68 -9.09 -0.12
CA ALA A 87 6.35 -8.48 -1.25
C ALA A 87 6.80 -9.57 -2.22
N PRO A 88 6.73 -9.32 -3.52
CA PRO A 88 7.27 -10.28 -4.46
C PRO A 88 8.73 -10.50 -4.18
N HIS A 89 9.15 -11.69 -4.16
CA HIS A 89 10.48 -12.05 -3.73
C HIS A 89 11.56 -11.73 -4.66
N GLU A 90 11.53 -11.81 -3.46
CA GLU A 90 12.20 -11.72 -3.59
C GLU A 90 12.67 -12.45 -3.67
N ASN A 91 12.25 -13.11 -3.34
CA ASN A 91 12.21 -13.73 -3.28
C ASN A 91 12.47 -13.97 -3.63
N GLY A 92 12.88 -14.25 -3.67
CA GLY A 92 12.72 -14.33 -3.81
C GLY A 92 13.19 -14.25 -3.93
N GLY A 93 13.79 -15.10 -3.82
CA GLY A 93 13.80 -14.99 -3.79
C GLY A 93 14.30 -15.06 -3.89
N GLU A 94 14.26 -15.36 -3.74
CA GLU A 94 14.31 -15.43 -3.78
C GLU A 94 14.70 -15.40 -4.04
N HIS A 95 14.90 -15.95 -3.96
CA HIS A 95 15.01 -15.91 -4.27
C HIS A 95 15.68 -15.80 -4.74
N ALA A 96 16.21 -15.84 -5.11
CA ALA A 96 16.34 -15.67 -5.44
C ALA A 96 17.05 -15.57 -5.63
N SER A 97 17.36 -16.00 -5.70
CA SER A 97 17.57 -15.84 -5.90
C SER A 97 18.24 -15.89 -6.03
N HIS A 98 18.08 -16.10 -6.11
CA HIS A 98 18.10 -16.07 -6.33
C HIS A 98 18.67 -15.99 -6.81
N GLU A 99 18.95 -15.92 -6.95
CA GLU A 99 18.88 -15.78 -7.38
C GLU A 99 19.19 -15.50 -7.69
N ARG A 100 19.50 -15.70 -7.96
CA ARG A 100 19.32 -15.32 -8.23
C ARG A 100 19.45 -14.95 -8.42
N GLY A 101 19.99 -15.11 -9.07
CA GLY A 101 19.57 -14.75 -8.97
C GLY A 101 19.72 -14.53 -9.08
N ASN A 102 20.22 -15.25 -9.16
CA ASN A 102 19.87 -14.97 -9.18
C ASN A 102 19.77 -14.75 -9.12
#